data_e0e2bd3b72a1df362f61b0af8571f25f
#
_entry.id   e0e2bd3b72a1df362f61b0af8571f25f
#
_cell.length_a   1.000
_cell.length_b   1.000
_cell.length_c   1.000
_cell.angle_alpha   90.00
_cell.angle_beta   90.00
_cell.angle_gamma   90.00
#
_symmetry.space_group_name_H-M   'P 1'
#
loop_
_entity.id
_entity.type
_entity.pdbx_description
1 polymer ?
#
loop_
_entity_poly.entity_id
_entity_poly.type
_entity_poly.pdbx_seq_one_letter_code
_entity_poly.pdbx_strand_id
1 'polypeptide(L)'
;MPLIPMVIEQTNRGERSYDIYSRLLKDRNVFLGGEINDDTANLVVAQLLFLEMEDPDSDISLYINSPGGSVTAGMAIYDTMKYIKPQVRTVCVGMAASMGAFLLMAGEKGKRLALPNAEVMIHQPMGGAQGQATDVAIRAEWLMKTKKKMTVMMAEMTGQPLKKIQADVERDYFMSAEEALDYHIIDEIYTPRKKDV
;
A
#
# COMPACT_ATOMS: atom_id res chain seq x y z
N MET A 1 6.48 -21.29 -4.21
CA MET A 1 5.37 -20.44 -4.68
C MET A 1 4.10 -21.28 -4.77
N PRO A 2 2.95 -20.80 -4.28
CA PRO A 2 1.68 -21.49 -4.53
C PRO A 2 1.38 -21.51 -6.04
N LEU A 3 0.65 -22.53 -6.47
CA LEU A 3 0.19 -22.65 -7.86
C LEU A 3 -0.80 -21.51 -8.14
N ILE A 4 -0.50 -20.67 -9.14
CA ILE A 4 -1.41 -19.59 -9.56
C ILE A 4 -2.46 -20.20 -10.49
N PRO A 5 -3.77 -20.13 -10.18
CA PRO A 5 -4.80 -20.72 -11.01
C PRO A 5 -4.96 -19.97 -12.33
N MET A 6 -5.24 -20.72 -13.38
CA MET A 6 -5.59 -20.20 -14.70
C MET A 6 -7.11 -20.08 -14.84
N VAL A 7 -7.58 -19.03 -15.50
CA VAL A 7 -8.97 -18.79 -15.83
C VAL A 7 -9.12 -18.64 -17.35
N ILE A 8 -10.25 -19.11 -17.88
CA ILE A 8 -10.57 -19.01 -19.31
C ILE A 8 -11.70 -17.99 -19.47
N GLU A 9 -11.46 -16.98 -20.28
CA GLU A 9 -12.45 -16.00 -20.69
C GLU A 9 -12.92 -16.31 -22.10
N GLN A 10 -14.23 -16.51 -22.29
CA GLN A 10 -14.82 -16.65 -23.60
C GLN A 10 -15.13 -15.27 -24.17
N THR A 11 -14.65 -14.99 -25.38
CA THR A 11 -14.88 -13.74 -26.10
C THR A 11 -15.48 -14.05 -27.48
N ASN A 12 -16.05 -13.06 -28.14
CA ASN A 12 -16.54 -13.19 -29.54
C ASN A 12 -15.43 -13.57 -30.52
N ARG A 13 -14.16 -13.55 -30.12
CA ARG A 13 -12.96 -13.89 -30.91
C ARG A 13 -12.32 -15.22 -30.50
N GLY A 14 -12.99 -16.00 -29.62
CA GLY A 14 -12.49 -17.28 -29.09
C GLY A 14 -12.14 -17.23 -27.61
N GLU A 15 -11.58 -18.31 -27.13
CA GLU A 15 -11.15 -18.49 -25.75
C GLU A 15 -9.76 -17.87 -25.51
N ARG A 16 -9.60 -17.18 -24.37
CA ARG A 16 -8.31 -16.68 -23.89
C ARG A 16 -8.07 -17.17 -22.48
N SER A 17 -6.87 -17.73 -22.25
CA SER A 17 -6.43 -18.15 -20.93
C SER A 17 -5.58 -17.06 -20.29
N TYR A 18 -5.85 -16.76 -19.01
CA TYR A 18 -5.07 -15.85 -18.18
C TYR A 18 -4.77 -16.52 -16.84
N ASP A 19 -3.65 -16.18 -16.20
CA ASP A 19 -3.57 -16.37 -14.77
C ASP A 19 -4.52 -15.41 -14.05
N ILE A 20 -4.89 -15.75 -12.80
CA ILE A 20 -5.92 -14.97 -12.08
C ILE A 20 -5.51 -13.51 -11.87
N TYR A 21 -4.22 -13.22 -11.61
CA TYR A 21 -3.75 -11.85 -11.41
C TYR A 21 -3.80 -11.04 -12.70
N SER A 22 -3.35 -11.63 -13.82
CA SER A 22 -3.46 -11.00 -15.15
C SER A 22 -4.91 -10.73 -15.53
N ARG A 23 -5.84 -11.62 -15.16
CA ARG A 23 -7.28 -11.39 -15.41
C ARG A 23 -7.83 -10.23 -14.57
N LEU A 24 -7.47 -10.16 -13.29
CA LEU A 24 -7.89 -9.08 -12.40
C LEU A 24 -7.25 -7.73 -12.76
N LEU A 25 -6.02 -7.76 -13.30
CA LEU A 25 -5.35 -6.55 -13.79
C LEU A 25 -6.13 -5.88 -14.95
N LYS A 26 -6.79 -6.64 -15.81
CA LYS A 26 -7.68 -6.10 -16.85
C LYS A 26 -8.83 -5.26 -16.26
N ASP A 27 -9.28 -5.58 -15.06
CA ASP A 27 -10.28 -4.83 -14.31
C ASP A 27 -9.62 -3.77 -13.38
N ARG A 28 -8.36 -3.43 -13.66
CA ARG A 28 -7.57 -2.41 -12.98
C ARG A 28 -7.31 -2.70 -11.49
N ASN A 29 -7.27 -3.98 -11.13
CA ASN A 29 -6.96 -4.43 -9.78
C ASN A 29 -5.51 -4.89 -9.68
N VAL A 30 -4.73 -4.24 -8.83
CA VAL A 30 -3.34 -4.54 -8.50
C VAL A 30 -3.26 -5.10 -7.09
N PHE A 31 -2.42 -6.11 -6.85
CA PHE A 31 -2.28 -6.75 -5.55
C PHE A 31 -0.87 -6.56 -5.01
N LEU A 32 -0.78 -6.03 -3.80
CA LEU A 32 0.42 -5.95 -3.00
C LEU A 32 0.27 -6.92 -1.82
N GLY A 33 0.69 -8.17 -2.02
CA GLY A 33 0.64 -9.25 -1.03
C GLY A 33 2.04 -9.62 -0.53
N GLY A 34 2.18 -9.73 0.80
CA GLY A 34 3.44 -10.11 1.44
C GLY A 34 4.41 -8.95 1.65
N GLU A 35 5.69 -9.28 1.80
CA GLU A 35 6.75 -8.31 2.10
C GLU A 35 7.03 -7.35 0.92
N ILE A 36 7.22 -6.07 1.24
CA ILE A 36 7.61 -5.04 0.28
C ILE A 36 9.13 -5.06 0.12
N ASN A 37 9.59 -5.45 -1.05
CA ASN A 37 10.98 -5.47 -1.48
C ASN A 37 11.09 -4.93 -2.91
N ASP A 38 12.30 -4.90 -3.46
CA ASP A 38 12.54 -4.32 -4.79
C ASP A 38 11.76 -5.06 -5.89
N ASP A 39 11.65 -6.39 -5.82
CA ASP A 39 10.95 -7.18 -6.83
C ASP A 39 9.44 -6.90 -6.81
N THR A 40 8.82 -6.92 -5.61
CA THR A 40 7.39 -6.62 -5.46
C THR A 40 7.08 -5.19 -5.83
N ALA A 41 7.96 -4.23 -5.48
CA ALA A 41 7.79 -2.84 -5.84
C ALA A 41 7.88 -2.61 -7.34
N ASN A 42 8.89 -3.17 -8.01
CA ASN A 42 9.04 -3.07 -9.46
C ASN A 42 7.83 -3.65 -10.21
N LEU A 43 7.27 -4.77 -9.71
CA LEU A 43 6.07 -5.37 -10.30
C LEU A 43 4.84 -4.47 -10.15
N VAL A 44 4.62 -3.88 -8.97
CA VAL A 44 3.50 -2.94 -8.75
C VAL A 44 3.67 -1.68 -9.60
N VAL A 45 4.87 -1.09 -9.63
CA VAL A 45 5.20 0.07 -10.46
C VAL A 45 4.92 -0.19 -11.94
N ALA A 46 5.37 -1.34 -12.46
CA ALA A 46 5.12 -1.71 -13.86
C ALA A 46 3.61 -1.84 -14.18
N GLN A 47 2.82 -2.42 -13.25
CA GLN A 47 1.38 -2.54 -13.41
C GLN A 47 0.68 -1.17 -13.38
N LEU A 48 1.09 -0.27 -12.47
CA LEU A 48 0.53 1.08 -12.39
C LEU A 48 0.78 1.88 -13.68
N LEU A 49 2.02 1.86 -14.20
CA LEU A 49 2.39 2.52 -15.46
C LEU A 49 1.66 1.92 -16.67
N PHE A 50 1.52 0.59 -16.71
CA PHE A 50 0.78 -0.10 -17.77
C PHE A 50 -0.70 0.33 -17.77
N LEU A 51 -1.36 0.36 -16.61
CA LEU A 51 -2.75 0.76 -16.48
C LEU A 51 -2.98 2.24 -16.83
N GLU A 52 -2.03 3.13 -16.50
CA GLU A 52 -2.07 4.52 -16.95
C GLU A 52 -2.03 4.62 -18.49
N MET A 53 -1.16 3.85 -19.14
CA MET A 53 -1.05 3.84 -20.61
C MET A 53 -2.32 3.31 -21.29
N GLU A 54 -3.01 2.34 -20.65
CA GLU A 54 -4.24 1.77 -21.20
C GLU A 54 -5.44 2.73 -21.10
N ASP A 55 -5.62 3.34 -19.93
CA ASP A 55 -6.70 4.30 -19.68
C ASP A 55 -6.27 5.25 -18.53
N PRO A 56 -5.86 6.48 -18.88
CA PRO A 56 -5.40 7.45 -17.87
C PRO A 56 -6.53 8.09 -17.05
N ASP A 57 -7.79 7.87 -17.38
CA ASP A 57 -8.93 8.54 -16.73
C ASP A 57 -9.67 7.65 -15.74
N SER A 58 -9.46 6.34 -15.80
CA SER A 58 -10.09 5.37 -14.89
C SER A 58 -9.23 5.07 -13.67
N ASP A 59 -9.88 4.96 -12.50
CA ASP A 59 -9.24 4.61 -11.24
C ASP A 59 -8.51 3.27 -11.27
N ILE A 60 -7.47 3.14 -10.47
CA ILE A 60 -6.77 1.88 -10.21
C ILE A 60 -7.06 1.47 -8.75
N SER A 61 -7.33 0.19 -8.50
CA SER A 61 -7.51 -0.36 -7.15
C SER A 61 -6.27 -1.14 -6.73
N LEU A 62 -5.59 -0.68 -5.68
CA LEU A 62 -4.46 -1.35 -5.05
C LEU A 62 -4.92 -2.07 -3.79
N TYR A 63 -4.97 -3.40 -3.84
CA TYR A 63 -5.29 -4.26 -2.70
C TYR A 63 -4.03 -4.57 -1.91
N ILE A 64 -4.05 -4.30 -0.61
CA ILE A 64 -2.89 -4.40 0.28
C ILE A 64 -3.15 -5.46 1.34
N ASN A 65 -2.28 -6.48 1.38
CA ASN A 65 -2.16 -7.45 2.47
C ASN A 65 -0.67 -7.66 2.74
N SER A 66 -0.07 -6.76 3.51
CA SER A 66 1.38 -6.67 3.65
C SER A 66 1.82 -6.33 5.07
N PRO A 67 2.82 -7.02 5.61
CA PRO A 67 3.48 -6.65 6.86
C PRO A 67 4.40 -5.43 6.73
N GLY A 68 4.54 -4.85 5.53
CA GLY A 68 5.50 -3.81 5.21
C GLY A 68 6.80 -4.36 4.63
N GLY A 69 7.90 -3.66 4.82
CA GLY A 69 9.21 -4.04 4.30
C GLY A 69 10.10 -2.84 3.98
N SER A 70 10.85 -2.92 2.89
CA SER A 70 11.81 -1.89 2.47
C SER A 70 11.16 -0.53 2.25
N VAL A 71 11.66 0.49 2.95
CA VAL A 71 11.20 1.88 2.81
C VAL A 71 11.46 2.41 1.40
N THR A 72 12.63 2.13 0.82
CA THR A 72 12.98 2.61 -0.53
C THR A 72 12.10 1.97 -1.59
N ALA A 73 11.83 0.68 -1.50
CA ALA A 73 10.92 -0.04 -2.37
C ALA A 73 9.47 0.50 -2.26
N GLY A 74 9.00 0.73 -1.03
CA GLY A 74 7.68 1.32 -0.82
C GLY A 74 7.57 2.77 -1.31
N MET A 75 8.64 3.58 -1.20
CA MET A 75 8.66 4.92 -1.77
C MET A 75 8.60 4.91 -3.30
N ALA A 76 9.17 3.92 -3.97
CA ALA A 76 9.03 3.78 -5.42
C ALA A 76 7.55 3.58 -5.82
N ILE A 77 6.81 2.74 -5.06
CA ILE A 77 5.36 2.58 -5.27
C ILE A 77 4.63 3.90 -4.99
N TYR A 78 4.90 4.52 -3.84
CA TYR A 78 4.27 5.78 -3.43
C TYR A 78 4.45 6.88 -4.48
N ASP A 79 5.69 7.12 -4.90
CA ASP A 79 5.99 8.16 -5.89
C ASP A 79 5.31 7.86 -7.23
N THR A 80 5.23 6.60 -7.64
CA THR A 80 4.49 6.18 -8.85
C THR A 80 2.99 6.43 -8.71
N MET A 81 2.38 6.07 -7.57
CA MET A 81 0.96 6.36 -7.30
C MET A 81 0.64 7.87 -7.39
N LYS A 82 1.59 8.72 -7.03
CA LYS A 82 1.44 10.19 -7.09
C LYS A 82 1.81 10.79 -8.44
N TYR A 83 2.60 10.09 -9.24
CA TYR A 83 3.05 10.52 -10.55
C TYR A 83 2.02 10.27 -11.65
N ILE A 84 1.37 9.10 -11.63
CA ILE A 84 0.39 8.70 -12.64
C ILE A 84 -0.88 9.54 -12.56
N LYS A 85 -1.57 9.71 -13.70
CA LYS A 85 -2.83 10.46 -13.79
C LYS A 85 -4.02 9.76 -13.13
N PRO A 86 -4.20 8.41 -13.27
CA PRO A 86 -5.28 7.69 -12.59
C PRO A 86 -5.24 7.87 -11.07
N GLN A 87 -6.40 8.07 -10.46
CA GLN A 87 -6.50 8.04 -9.00
C GLN A 87 -6.34 6.60 -8.50
N VAL A 88 -5.52 6.43 -7.46
CA VAL A 88 -5.29 5.12 -6.87
C VAL A 88 -6.15 4.96 -5.62
N ARG A 89 -7.15 4.08 -5.71
CA ARG A 89 -7.90 3.58 -4.56
C ARG A 89 -7.06 2.54 -3.84
N THR A 90 -6.97 2.60 -2.52
CA THR A 90 -6.29 1.60 -1.71
C THR A 90 -7.28 0.82 -0.85
N VAL A 91 -7.08 -0.49 -0.74
CA VAL A 91 -7.98 -1.39 0.01
C VAL A 91 -7.16 -2.32 0.88
N CYS A 92 -7.28 -2.19 2.20
CA CYS A 92 -6.67 -3.12 3.14
C CYS A 92 -7.49 -4.42 3.22
N VAL A 93 -6.82 -5.54 2.94
CA VAL A 93 -7.38 -6.90 3.02
C VAL A 93 -6.51 -7.71 3.97
N GLY A 94 -7.02 -8.04 5.15
CA GLY A 94 -6.25 -8.72 6.19
C GLY A 94 -5.38 -7.75 6.98
N MET A 95 -4.20 -7.38 6.48
CA MET A 95 -3.29 -6.50 7.20
C MET A 95 -2.61 -5.47 6.29
N ALA A 96 -2.48 -4.25 6.80
CA ALA A 96 -1.56 -3.24 6.26
C ALA A 96 -0.67 -2.73 7.40
N ALA A 97 0.58 -3.19 7.46
CA ALA A 97 1.51 -2.83 8.52
C ALA A 97 2.73 -2.06 7.99
N SER A 98 3.26 -1.15 8.79
CA SER A 98 4.51 -0.42 8.51
C SER A 98 4.45 0.29 7.15
N MET A 99 5.32 -0.07 6.20
CA MET A 99 5.29 0.47 4.84
C MET A 99 3.99 0.13 4.09
N GLY A 100 3.32 -0.99 4.42
CA GLY A 100 1.98 -1.32 3.90
C GLY A 100 0.91 -0.34 4.37
N ALA A 101 0.93 0.07 5.64
CA ALA A 101 0.06 1.12 6.17
C ALA A 101 0.34 2.48 5.54
N PHE A 102 1.62 2.78 5.29
CA PHE A 102 2.02 4.00 4.60
C PHE A 102 1.43 4.08 3.19
N LEU A 103 1.48 2.98 2.43
CA LEU A 103 0.88 2.90 1.09
C LEU A 103 -0.65 2.92 1.14
N LEU A 104 -1.28 2.36 2.18
CA LEU A 104 -2.73 2.47 2.39
C LEU A 104 -3.15 3.94 2.55
N MET A 105 -2.44 4.71 3.39
CA MET A 105 -2.66 6.15 3.57
C MET A 105 -2.42 6.96 2.30
N ALA A 106 -1.56 6.45 1.41
CA ALA A 106 -1.17 7.13 0.17
C ALA A 106 -2.25 7.08 -0.92
N GLY A 107 -3.31 6.29 -0.75
CA GLY A 107 -4.46 6.28 -1.64
C GLY A 107 -5.08 7.67 -1.81
N GLU A 108 -5.89 7.84 -2.87
CA GLU A 108 -6.62 9.08 -3.10
C GLU A 108 -7.59 9.34 -1.95
N LYS A 109 -7.66 10.58 -1.49
CA LYS A 109 -8.53 10.98 -0.38
C LYS A 109 -10.00 10.71 -0.73
N GLY A 110 -10.71 10.05 0.17
CA GLY A 110 -12.07 9.54 -0.06
C GLY A 110 -12.11 8.15 -0.73
N LYS A 111 -10.95 7.56 -1.06
CA LYS A 111 -10.83 6.26 -1.73
C LYS A 111 -9.89 5.29 -1.02
N ARG A 112 -9.62 5.52 0.27
CA ARG A 112 -8.80 4.64 1.13
C ARG A 112 -9.76 3.78 1.96
N LEU A 113 -9.67 2.47 1.81
CA LEU A 113 -10.67 1.54 2.33
C LEU A 113 -10.03 0.39 3.12
N ALA A 114 -10.82 -0.22 4.00
CA ALA A 114 -10.47 -1.48 4.64
C ALA A 114 -11.67 -2.45 4.66
N LEU A 115 -11.40 -3.74 4.70
CA LEU A 115 -12.40 -4.74 5.05
C LEU A 115 -12.64 -4.70 6.58
N PRO A 116 -13.82 -5.13 7.06
CA PRO A 116 -14.22 -4.95 8.46
C PRO A 116 -13.29 -5.57 9.51
N ASN A 117 -12.61 -6.65 9.15
CA ASN A 117 -11.68 -7.36 10.04
C ASN A 117 -10.21 -7.11 9.69
N ALA A 118 -9.92 -6.07 8.89
CA ALA A 118 -8.57 -5.71 8.56
C ALA A 118 -7.88 -5.02 9.75
N GLU A 119 -6.59 -5.25 9.88
CA GLU A 119 -5.73 -4.61 10.87
C GLU A 119 -4.75 -3.66 10.20
N VAL A 120 -4.51 -2.53 10.84
CA VAL A 120 -3.51 -1.55 10.41
C VAL A 120 -2.49 -1.35 11.51
N MET A 121 -1.20 -1.31 11.18
CA MET A 121 -0.14 -1.03 12.15
C MET A 121 0.81 0.01 11.60
N ILE A 122 1.07 1.03 12.41
CA ILE A 122 2.05 2.06 12.12
C ILE A 122 3.19 2.01 13.14
N HIS A 123 4.39 2.29 12.69
CA HIS A 123 5.57 2.47 13.52
C HIS A 123 6.66 3.26 12.76
N GLN A 124 7.69 3.68 13.48
CA GLN A 124 8.86 4.33 12.89
C GLN A 124 9.67 3.35 12.02
N PRO A 125 10.42 3.83 11.01
CA PRO A 125 11.28 2.98 10.23
C PRO A 125 12.34 2.32 11.12
N MET A 126 12.55 1.03 10.89
CA MET A 126 13.59 0.25 11.55
C MET A 126 14.80 0.12 10.63
N GLY A 127 15.98 0.07 11.25
CA GLY A 127 17.21 -0.16 10.52
C GLY A 127 18.36 -0.43 11.48
N GLY A 128 19.41 -1.01 10.94
CA GLY A 128 20.67 -1.25 11.65
C GLY A 128 21.86 -0.81 10.80
N ALA A 129 23.00 -0.59 11.44
CA ALA A 129 24.26 -0.33 10.77
C ALA A 129 25.38 -1.11 11.45
N GLN A 130 26.27 -1.64 10.62
CA GLN A 130 27.46 -2.36 11.06
C GLN A 130 28.63 -1.92 10.18
N GLY A 131 29.82 -1.80 10.77
CA GLY A 131 31.01 -1.35 10.06
C GLY A 131 31.82 -0.33 10.83
N GLN A 132 32.57 0.53 10.16
CA GLN A 132 33.34 1.58 10.78
C GLN A 132 32.44 2.64 11.45
N ALA A 133 32.92 3.27 12.51
CA ALA A 133 32.16 4.25 13.29
C ALA A 133 31.54 5.37 12.42
N THR A 134 32.28 5.86 11.44
CA THR A 134 31.79 6.87 10.49
C THR A 134 30.64 6.35 9.61
N ASP A 135 30.72 5.11 9.13
CA ASP A 135 29.66 4.50 8.31
C ASP A 135 28.38 4.29 9.13
N VAL A 136 28.55 3.86 10.39
CA VAL A 136 27.43 3.72 11.34
C VAL A 136 26.75 5.07 11.57
N ALA A 137 27.54 6.15 11.78
CA ALA A 137 27.01 7.50 11.98
C ALA A 137 26.22 8.00 10.75
N ILE A 138 26.75 7.80 9.55
CA ILE A 138 26.09 8.17 8.28
C ILE A 138 24.74 7.45 8.13
N ARG A 139 24.69 6.14 8.40
CA ARG A 139 23.46 5.36 8.31
C ARG A 139 22.45 5.75 9.38
N ALA A 140 22.90 6.03 10.60
CA ALA A 140 22.02 6.51 11.67
C ALA A 140 21.39 7.87 11.31
N GLU A 141 22.20 8.80 10.79
CA GLU A 141 21.68 10.10 10.32
C GLU A 141 20.65 9.93 9.20
N TRP A 142 20.93 9.07 8.21
CA TRP A 142 19.99 8.77 7.12
C TRP A 142 18.67 8.19 7.66
N LEU A 143 18.73 7.25 8.63
CA LEU A 143 17.53 6.67 9.23
C LEU A 143 16.70 7.73 9.96
N MET A 144 17.33 8.65 10.68
CA MET A 144 16.64 9.75 11.35
C MET A 144 16.00 10.74 10.37
N LYS A 145 16.66 11.04 9.25
CA LYS A 145 16.08 11.84 8.16
C LYS A 145 14.86 11.14 7.55
N THR A 146 14.96 9.84 7.32
CA THR A 146 13.86 9.01 6.80
C THR A 146 12.67 9.00 7.78
N LYS A 147 12.91 8.77 9.08
CA LYS A 147 11.88 8.85 10.12
C LYS A 147 11.14 10.19 10.06
N LYS A 148 11.88 11.29 10.04
CA LYS A 148 11.30 12.64 9.99
C LYS A 148 10.45 12.85 8.74
N LYS A 149 10.97 12.48 7.55
CA LYS A 149 10.26 12.61 6.26
C LYS A 149 8.95 11.83 6.31
N MET A 150 9.00 10.54 6.65
CA MET A 150 7.81 9.68 6.68
C MET A 150 6.77 10.18 7.69
N THR A 151 7.19 10.60 8.88
CA THR A 151 6.27 11.12 9.90
C THR A 151 5.52 12.38 9.42
N VAL A 152 6.20 13.28 8.71
CA VAL A 152 5.56 14.46 8.10
C VAL A 152 4.56 14.04 7.03
N MET A 153 4.93 13.15 6.12
CA MET A 153 4.03 12.63 5.07
C MET A 153 2.80 11.94 5.66
N MET A 154 2.96 11.14 6.74
CA MET A 154 1.83 10.51 7.43
C MET A 154 0.88 11.56 8.05
N ALA A 155 1.42 12.62 8.66
CA ALA A 155 0.61 13.72 9.19
C ALA A 155 -0.18 14.44 8.09
N GLU A 156 0.43 14.68 6.93
CA GLU A 156 -0.24 15.29 5.77
C GLU A 156 -1.35 14.38 5.21
N MET A 157 -1.09 13.08 5.06
CA MET A 157 -2.06 12.13 4.49
C MET A 157 -3.25 11.88 5.42
N THR A 158 -3.03 11.85 6.74
CA THR A 158 -4.09 11.58 7.73
C THR A 158 -4.77 12.84 8.25
N GLY A 159 -4.12 14.00 8.13
CA GLY A 159 -4.56 15.25 8.77
C GLY A 159 -4.37 15.26 10.29
N GLN A 160 -3.69 14.26 10.86
CA GLN A 160 -3.38 14.24 12.28
C GLN A 160 -2.26 15.24 12.64
N PRO A 161 -2.27 15.80 13.84
CA PRO A 161 -1.18 16.65 14.30
C PRO A 161 0.18 15.90 14.26
N LEU A 162 1.21 16.55 13.73
CA LEU A 162 2.56 15.95 13.62
C LEU A 162 3.06 15.35 14.95
N LYS A 163 2.82 16.04 16.07
CA LYS A 163 3.20 15.56 17.40
C LYS A 163 2.50 14.25 17.78
N LYS A 164 1.24 14.08 17.35
CA LYS A 164 0.49 12.85 17.60
C LYS A 164 1.10 11.70 16.80
N ILE A 165 1.34 11.89 15.49
CA ILE A 165 2.00 10.88 14.67
C ILE A 165 3.39 10.51 15.24
N GLN A 166 4.18 11.51 15.67
CA GLN A 166 5.49 11.27 16.29
C GLN A 166 5.42 10.37 17.53
N ALA A 167 4.40 10.56 18.36
CA ALA A 167 4.20 9.75 19.55
C ALA A 167 3.72 8.35 19.23
N ASP A 168 2.75 8.23 18.33
CA ASP A 168 2.09 6.95 18.00
C ASP A 168 3.01 6.00 17.22
N VAL A 169 3.89 6.53 16.36
CA VAL A 169 4.84 5.69 15.61
C VAL A 169 6.09 5.28 16.40
N GLU A 170 6.24 5.72 17.64
CA GLU A 170 7.45 5.42 18.44
C GLU A 170 7.57 3.92 18.75
N ARG A 171 6.45 3.21 18.82
CA ARG A 171 6.32 1.75 18.95
C ARG A 171 5.24 1.26 18.00
N ASP A 172 5.08 -0.05 17.88
CA ASP A 172 4.01 -0.67 17.10
C ASP A 172 2.66 -0.20 17.64
N TYR A 173 1.91 0.49 16.78
CA TYR A 173 0.59 1.00 17.09
C TYR A 173 -0.42 0.32 16.16
N PHE A 174 -1.10 -0.70 16.72
CA PHE A 174 -2.10 -1.49 16.02
C PHE A 174 -3.47 -0.83 16.10
N MET A 175 -4.23 -0.93 15.02
CA MET A 175 -5.57 -0.38 14.88
C MET A 175 -6.48 -1.38 14.17
N SER A 176 -7.70 -1.55 14.67
CA SER A 176 -8.81 -2.16 13.93
C SER A 176 -9.20 -1.28 12.73
N ALA A 177 -10.08 -1.78 11.87
CA ALA A 177 -10.61 -0.98 10.76
C ALA A 177 -11.34 0.29 11.25
N GLU A 178 -12.11 0.19 12.35
CA GLU A 178 -12.81 1.32 12.98
C GLU A 178 -11.81 2.35 13.52
N GLU A 179 -10.79 1.90 14.24
CA GLU A 179 -9.74 2.79 14.78
C GLU A 179 -8.93 3.46 13.66
N ALA A 180 -8.66 2.74 12.56
CA ALA A 180 -7.99 3.30 11.39
C ALA A 180 -8.84 4.33 10.65
N LEU A 181 -10.18 4.18 10.65
CA LEU A 181 -11.13 5.16 10.15
C LEU A 181 -11.12 6.43 11.02
N ASP A 182 -11.23 6.28 12.34
CA ASP A 182 -11.19 7.40 13.30
C ASP A 182 -9.84 8.12 13.27
N TYR A 183 -8.76 7.39 12.99
CA TYR A 183 -7.42 7.94 12.80
C TYR A 183 -7.22 8.63 11.45
N HIS A 184 -8.15 8.49 10.53
CA HIS A 184 -8.11 8.98 9.15
C HIS A 184 -7.01 8.32 8.28
N ILE A 185 -6.61 7.11 8.60
CA ILE A 185 -5.77 6.28 7.73
C ILE A 185 -6.57 5.82 6.52
N ILE A 186 -7.84 5.48 6.75
CA ILE A 186 -8.81 5.12 5.73
C ILE A 186 -10.00 6.10 5.76
N ASP A 187 -10.79 6.07 4.70
CA ASP A 187 -11.96 6.94 4.53
C ASP A 187 -13.27 6.16 4.68
N GLU A 188 -13.26 4.83 4.51
CA GLU A 188 -14.45 3.99 4.56
C GLU A 188 -14.11 2.55 4.94
N ILE A 189 -15.04 1.88 5.63
CA ILE A 189 -15.00 0.42 5.86
C ILE A 189 -16.02 -0.22 4.93
N TYR A 190 -15.57 -1.18 4.10
CA TYR A 190 -16.47 -1.92 3.24
C TYR A 190 -17.46 -2.76 4.07
N THR A 191 -18.75 -2.43 3.97
CA THR A 191 -19.79 -3.27 4.55
C THR A 191 -19.99 -4.53 3.70
N PRO A 192 -20.31 -5.67 4.34
CA PRO A 192 -20.68 -6.87 3.61
C PRO A 192 -21.83 -6.58 2.64
N ARG A 193 -21.71 -7.02 1.38
CA ARG A 193 -22.82 -6.92 0.43
C ARG A 193 -24.02 -7.66 1.01
N LYS A 194 -25.16 -6.98 1.13
CA LYS A 194 -26.41 -7.66 1.50
C LYS A 194 -26.65 -8.75 0.45
N LYS A 195 -26.75 -9.99 0.91
CA LYS A 195 -27.27 -11.06 0.05
C LYS A 195 -28.75 -10.76 -0.13
N ASP A 196 -29.17 -10.47 -1.33
CA ASP A 196 -30.60 -10.51 -1.66
C ASP A 196 -31.05 -11.94 -1.40
N VAL A 197 -31.93 -12.13 -0.42
CA VAL A 197 -32.52 -13.42 -0.02
C VAL A 197 -33.72 -13.67 -0.90
#